data_3b1bf1a4799b4d04ac25035dee07e6fe
#
_entry.id   3b1bf1a4799b4d04ac25035dee07e6fe
#
_cell.length_a   1.000
_cell.length_b   1.000
_cell.length_c   1.000
_cell.angle_alpha   90.00
_cell.angle_beta   90.00
_cell.angle_gamma   90.00
#
_symmetry.space_group_name_H-M   'P 1'
#
loop_
_entity.id
_entity.type
_entity.pdbx_description
1 polymer ?
#
loop_
_entity_poly.entity_id
_entity_poly.type
_entity_poly.pdbx_seq_one_letter_code
_entity_poly.pdbx_strand_id
1 'polypeptide(L)'
;VREALLAHLADPAFTADRWSQLPTPRRLAVLRAVSVSLARMGRPDPVVGAEWARRLEPLFLAEPGQRWSPDASLVEQWLAELLVYFDSPTVVPRALAWAETLESPAERLRVLFVLRSATRGWTPELRRQAFELLRGLDQHTGGNLLHVALDALRNEMLSQSPEGERPQLERLFAELEDSFGDSQRELAGQPVVQRWQISDINAILATGHTPNAEAGARLFERTLCVRCHRRNGRGGVVGPELSGVANRFGPRDLLAMILDPSQSIDEKYQQTQVETREGKVVVGRVVGGDDKQLLLATDPFRPRQTTQIARETIAGQEKSKTSPMPGGLLDTLRAEEILDLLAYLRGK
;
A
#
# COMPACT_ATOMS: atom_id res chain seq x y z
N VAL A 1 -39.94 0.23 -14.53
CA VAL A 1 -38.55 -0.25 -14.40
C VAL A 1 -38.27 -0.73 -12.98
N ARG A 2 -38.64 0.03 -11.94
CA ARG A 2 -38.46 -0.35 -10.50
C ARG A 2 -39.23 -1.64 -10.18
N GLU A 3 -40.50 -1.72 -10.57
CA GLU A 3 -41.35 -2.90 -10.38
C GLU A 3 -40.88 -4.11 -11.20
N ALA A 4 -40.40 -3.89 -12.43
CA ALA A 4 -39.86 -4.96 -13.28
C ALA A 4 -38.55 -5.53 -12.70
N LEU A 5 -37.69 -4.67 -12.13
CA LEU A 5 -36.45 -5.11 -11.47
C LEU A 5 -36.73 -5.84 -10.17
N LEU A 6 -37.69 -5.34 -9.36
CA LEU A 6 -38.18 -6.01 -8.17
C LEU A 6 -38.86 -7.35 -8.52
N ALA A 7 -39.59 -7.41 -9.64
CA ALA A 7 -40.15 -8.63 -10.15
C ALA A 7 -39.09 -9.64 -10.60
N HIS A 8 -37.99 -9.18 -11.23
CA HIS A 8 -36.88 -10.08 -11.60
C HIS A 8 -36.15 -10.66 -10.40
N LEU A 9 -36.00 -9.91 -9.32
CA LEU A 9 -35.41 -10.45 -8.07
C LEU A 9 -36.45 -11.22 -7.23
N ALA A 10 -37.73 -11.00 -7.45
CA ALA A 10 -38.80 -11.82 -6.90
C ALA A 10 -38.96 -13.15 -7.65
N ASP A 11 -38.30 -13.30 -8.83
CA ASP A 11 -38.33 -14.54 -9.59
C ASP A 11 -37.73 -15.69 -8.74
N PRO A 12 -38.45 -16.79 -8.51
CA PRO A 12 -37.93 -17.98 -7.87
C PRO A 12 -36.64 -18.53 -8.54
N ALA A 13 -36.30 -18.02 -9.74
CA ALA A 13 -35.07 -18.32 -10.42
C ALA A 13 -33.80 -17.84 -9.69
N PHE A 14 -33.89 -16.81 -8.80
CA PHE A 14 -32.79 -16.30 -7.97
C PHE A 14 -32.64 -17.07 -6.66
N THR A 15 -32.66 -18.40 -6.74
CA THR A 15 -32.17 -19.27 -5.66
C THR A 15 -30.67 -19.50 -5.83
N ALA A 16 -29.94 -19.78 -4.75
CA ALA A 16 -28.50 -20.04 -4.80
C ALA A 16 -28.17 -21.16 -5.82
N ASP A 17 -28.97 -22.23 -5.90
CA ASP A 17 -28.76 -23.35 -6.83
C ASP A 17 -28.86 -22.90 -8.30
N ARG A 18 -29.84 -22.08 -8.65
CA ARG A 18 -29.98 -21.60 -10.03
C ARG A 18 -28.96 -20.53 -10.36
N TRP A 19 -28.61 -19.70 -9.38
CA TRP A 19 -27.55 -18.70 -9.52
C TRP A 19 -26.20 -19.35 -9.84
N SER A 20 -25.84 -20.44 -9.12
CA SER A 20 -24.60 -21.17 -9.35
C SER A 20 -24.53 -21.81 -10.74
N GLN A 21 -25.69 -22.20 -11.33
CA GLN A 21 -25.79 -22.76 -12.69
C GLN A 21 -25.67 -21.71 -13.80
N LEU A 22 -25.81 -20.38 -13.49
CA LEU A 22 -25.64 -19.34 -14.49
C LEU A 22 -24.17 -19.18 -14.86
N PRO A 23 -23.83 -19.05 -16.15
CA PRO A 23 -22.48 -18.71 -16.57
C PRO A 23 -22.06 -17.35 -15.98
N THR A 24 -20.80 -17.23 -15.58
CA THR A 24 -20.25 -16.00 -14.98
C THR A 24 -20.57 -14.71 -15.76
N PRO A 25 -20.49 -14.66 -17.12
CA PRO A 25 -20.87 -13.46 -17.87
C PRO A 25 -22.34 -13.04 -17.65
N ARG A 26 -23.24 -14.03 -17.47
CA ARG A 26 -24.66 -13.74 -17.19
C ARG A 26 -24.88 -13.22 -15.79
N ARG A 27 -24.19 -13.82 -14.78
CA ARG A 27 -24.19 -13.29 -13.40
C ARG A 27 -23.76 -11.83 -13.38
N LEU A 28 -22.65 -11.51 -14.03
CA LEU A 28 -22.14 -10.13 -14.13
C LEU A 28 -23.11 -9.19 -14.85
N ALA A 29 -23.72 -9.62 -15.93
CA ALA A 29 -24.71 -8.81 -16.65
C ALA A 29 -25.93 -8.45 -15.78
N VAL A 30 -26.41 -9.41 -14.99
CA VAL A 30 -27.52 -9.19 -14.04
C VAL A 30 -27.13 -8.21 -12.96
N LEU A 31 -25.98 -8.42 -12.30
CA LEU A 31 -25.49 -7.54 -11.24
C LEU A 31 -25.27 -6.11 -11.77
N ARG A 32 -24.71 -6.00 -12.97
CA ARG A 32 -24.53 -4.70 -13.63
C ARG A 32 -25.87 -3.98 -13.90
N ALA A 33 -26.88 -4.71 -14.37
CA ALA A 33 -28.20 -4.16 -14.63
C ALA A 33 -28.83 -3.64 -13.30
N VAL A 34 -28.68 -4.38 -12.21
CA VAL A 34 -29.13 -3.97 -10.86
C VAL A 34 -28.39 -2.70 -10.43
N SER A 35 -27.06 -2.67 -10.48
CA SER A 35 -26.24 -1.53 -10.05
C SER A 35 -26.55 -0.27 -10.85
N VAL A 36 -26.70 -0.37 -12.19
CA VAL A 36 -27.06 0.77 -13.05
C VAL A 36 -28.46 1.30 -12.70
N SER A 37 -29.39 0.41 -12.39
CA SER A 37 -30.75 0.81 -12.05
C SER A 37 -30.79 1.53 -10.70
N LEU A 38 -30.05 1.03 -9.70
CA LEU A 38 -29.91 1.70 -8.39
C LEU A 38 -29.22 3.05 -8.52
N ALA A 39 -28.18 3.16 -9.34
CA ALA A 39 -27.49 4.43 -9.59
C ALA A 39 -28.43 5.49 -10.21
N ARG A 40 -29.38 5.06 -11.04
CA ARG A 40 -30.35 5.98 -11.69
C ARG A 40 -31.56 6.31 -10.82
N MET A 41 -32.01 5.38 -10.00
CA MET A 41 -33.25 5.50 -9.23
C MET A 41 -33.03 5.88 -7.76
N GLY A 42 -31.77 5.83 -7.30
CA GLY A 42 -31.42 6.05 -5.91
C GLY A 42 -31.71 4.84 -5.00
N ARG A 43 -31.47 5.05 -3.71
CA ARG A 43 -31.63 4.01 -2.68
C ARG A 43 -33.10 3.68 -2.48
N PRO A 44 -33.50 2.41 -2.45
CA PRO A 44 -34.87 2.03 -2.15
C PRO A 44 -35.21 2.30 -0.69
N ASP A 45 -36.52 2.22 -0.37
CA ASP A 45 -36.97 2.24 1.00
C ASP A 45 -36.27 1.17 1.85
N PRO A 46 -35.93 1.45 3.13
CA PRO A 46 -35.19 0.52 4.00
C PRO A 46 -35.81 -0.89 4.12
N VAL A 47 -37.15 -1.00 4.11
CA VAL A 47 -37.84 -2.30 4.16
C VAL A 47 -37.58 -3.09 2.88
N VAL A 48 -37.66 -2.41 1.74
CA VAL A 48 -37.34 -3.01 0.42
C VAL A 48 -35.86 -3.37 0.35
N GLY A 49 -34.99 -2.49 0.86
CA GLY A 49 -33.54 -2.76 0.92
C GLY A 49 -33.21 -4.00 1.74
N ALA A 50 -33.84 -4.17 2.91
CA ALA A 50 -33.66 -5.35 3.75
C ALA A 50 -34.17 -6.65 3.07
N GLU A 51 -35.23 -6.57 2.30
CA GLU A 51 -35.71 -7.72 1.50
C GLU A 51 -34.69 -8.10 0.42
N TRP A 52 -34.09 -7.10 -0.24
CA TRP A 52 -33.05 -7.31 -1.22
C TRP A 52 -31.81 -7.95 -0.61
N ALA A 53 -31.36 -7.45 0.53
CA ALA A 53 -30.24 -8.02 1.27
C ALA A 53 -30.48 -9.51 1.54
N ARG A 54 -31.64 -9.85 2.10
CA ARG A 54 -32.00 -11.26 2.39
C ARG A 54 -31.99 -12.17 1.16
N ARG A 55 -32.33 -11.67 -0.02
CA ARG A 55 -32.31 -12.43 -1.27
C ARG A 55 -30.92 -12.59 -1.87
N LEU A 56 -30.06 -11.57 -1.73
CA LEU A 56 -28.70 -11.59 -2.23
C LEU A 56 -27.74 -12.35 -1.31
N GLU A 57 -28.00 -12.38 0.00
CA GLU A 57 -27.14 -13.06 0.97
C GLU A 57 -26.86 -14.55 0.63
N PRO A 58 -27.83 -15.37 0.20
CA PRO A 58 -27.55 -16.75 -0.20
C PRO A 58 -26.73 -16.88 -1.49
N LEU A 59 -26.67 -15.83 -2.31
CA LEU A 59 -25.92 -15.84 -3.57
C LEU A 59 -24.45 -15.50 -3.35
N PHE A 60 -24.14 -14.73 -2.30
CA PHE A 60 -22.79 -14.33 -1.96
C PHE A 60 -22.03 -15.49 -1.34
N LEU A 61 -20.89 -15.87 -1.94
CA LEU A 61 -20.07 -17.01 -1.53
C LEU A 61 -20.88 -18.32 -1.42
N ALA A 62 -21.76 -18.53 -2.38
CA ALA A 62 -22.62 -19.72 -2.41
C ALA A 62 -21.84 -21.02 -2.65
N GLU A 63 -20.65 -20.97 -3.22
CA GLU A 63 -19.79 -22.11 -3.55
C GLU A 63 -18.56 -22.12 -2.62
N PRO A 64 -18.61 -22.77 -1.45
CA PRO A 64 -17.47 -22.86 -0.56
C PRO A 64 -16.34 -23.71 -1.15
N GLY A 65 -15.09 -23.26 -1.01
CA GLY A 65 -13.90 -24.00 -1.44
C GLY A 65 -13.57 -23.87 -2.93
N GLN A 66 -14.24 -23.01 -3.67
CA GLN A 66 -13.94 -22.76 -5.08
C GLN A 66 -12.60 -22.03 -5.22
N ARG A 67 -11.77 -22.51 -6.16
CA ARG A 67 -10.57 -21.78 -6.58
C ARG A 67 -11.01 -20.56 -7.40
N TRP A 68 -10.78 -19.38 -6.88
CA TRP A 68 -11.28 -18.13 -7.47
C TRP A 68 -10.56 -17.81 -8.79
N SER A 69 -11.32 -17.77 -9.88
CA SER A 69 -10.87 -17.08 -11.09
C SER A 69 -11.11 -15.57 -10.95
N PRO A 70 -10.39 -14.72 -11.67
CA PRO A 70 -10.64 -13.26 -11.62
C PRO A 70 -12.09 -12.85 -11.89
N ASP A 71 -12.76 -13.56 -12.81
CA ASP A 71 -14.16 -13.29 -13.13
C ASP A 71 -15.13 -13.76 -12.03
N ALA A 72 -14.84 -14.89 -11.36
CA ALA A 72 -15.63 -15.36 -10.22
C ALA A 72 -15.47 -14.41 -9.04
N SER A 73 -14.24 -13.97 -8.74
CA SER A 73 -13.96 -12.95 -7.72
C SER A 73 -14.72 -11.64 -7.99
N LEU A 74 -14.89 -11.26 -9.25
CA LEU A 74 -15.63 -10.06 -9.62
C LEU A 74 -17.13 -10.19 -9.33
N VAL A 75 -17.73 -11.38 -9.53
CA VAL A 75 -19.14 -11.63 -9.16
C VAL A 75 -19.34 -11.44 -7.66
N GLU A 76 -18.48 -12.05 -6.86
CA GLU A 76 -18.56 -11.95 -5.40
C GLU A 76 -18.34 -10.53 -4.90
N GLN A 77 -17.41 -9.80 -5.53
CA GLN A 77 -17.20 -8.40 -5.22
C GLN A 77 -18.47 -7.56 -5.45
N TRP A 78 -19.14 -7.74 -6.59
CA TRP A 78 -20.36 -7.00 -6.90
C TRP A 78 -21.51 -7.39 -5.99
N LEU A 79 -21.60 -8.66 -5.59
CA LEU A 79 -22.59 -9.10 -4.58
C LEU A 79 -22.29 -8.43 -3.23
N ALA A 80 -21.03 -8.38 -2.80
CA ALA A 80 -20.63 -7.68 -1.58
C ALA A 80 -20.97 -6.18 -1.64
N GLU A 81 -20.72 -5.51 -2.76
CA GLU A 81 -21.08 -4.10 -2.96
C GLU A 81 -22.59 -3.87 -2.79
N LEU A 82 -23.42 -4.73 -3.39
CA LEU A 82 -24.87 -4.66 -3.25
C LEU A 82 -25.33 -4.95 -1.81
N LEU A 83 -24.72 -5.92 -1.14
CA LEU A 83 -25.03 -6.24 0.25
C LEU A 83 -24.65 -5.09 1.20
N VAL A 84 -23.51 -4.44 0.97
CA VAL A 84 -23.12 -3.22 1.69
C VAL A 84 -24.12 -2.09 1.41
N TYR A 85 -24.50 -1.90 0.13
CA TYR A 85 -25.47 -0.88 -0.26
C TYR A 85 -26.84 -1.06 0.42
N PHE A 86 -27.25 -2.30 0.66
CA PHE A 86 -28.51 -2.65 1.34
C PHE A 86 -28.37 -2.85 2.85
N ASP A 87 -27.25 -2.46 3.46
CA ASP A 87 -26.97 -2.55 4.89
C ASP A 87 -27.10 -3.99 5.46
N SER A 88 -26.70 -5.01 4.70
CA SER A 88 -26.65 -6.39 5.21
C SER A 88 -25.73 -6.50 6.42
N PRO A 89 -26.18 -7.04 7.56
CA PRO A 89 -25.33 -7.23 8.72
C PRO A 89 -24.34 -8.40 8.58
N THR A 90 -24.53 -9.26 7.59
CA THR A 90 -23.73 -10.50 7.43
C THR A 90 -22.58 -10.35 6.45
N VAL A 91 -22.55 -9.25 5.67
CA VAL A 91 -21.56 -9.06 4.61
C VAL A 91 -20.14 -8.88 5.16
N VAL A 92 -19.96 -8.12 6.25
CA VAL A 92 -18.64 -7.82 6.82
C VAL A 92 -17.90 -9.09 7.26
N PRO A 93 -18.44 -9.95 8.16
CA PRO A 93 -17.71 -11.15 8.58
C PRO A 93 -17.44 -12.11 7.42
N ARG A 94 -18.39 -12.27 6.48
CA ARG A 94 -18.22 -13.18 5.34
C ARG A 94 -17.19 -12.67 4.35
N ALA A 95 -17.20 -11.39 4.03
CA ALA A 95 -16.25 -10.79 3.10
C ALA A 95 -14.83 -10.75 3.68
N LEU A 96 -14.65 -10.52 4.99
CA LEU A 96 -13.34 -10.60 5.63
C LEU A 96 -12.78 -12.02 5.62
N ALA A 97 -13.61 -13.02 5.96
CA ALA A 97 -13.22 -14.43 5.87
C ALA A 97 -12.82 -14.81 4.44
N TRP A 98 -13.56 -14.32 3.44
CA TRP A 98 -13.19 -14.51 2.04
C TRP A 98 -11.88 -13.82 1.67
N ALA A 99 -11.66 -12.58 2.10
CA ALA A 99 -10.43 -11.84 1.82
C ALA A 99 -9.17 -12.57 2.32
N GLU A 100 -9.25 -13.31 3.42
CA GLU A 100 -8.14 -14.12 3.93
C GLU A 100 -7.77 -15.28 2.98
N THR A 101 -8.74 -15.83 2.25
CA THR A 101 -8.50 -16.93 1.29
C THR A 101 -7.94 -16.47 -0.05
N LEU A 102 -8.01 -15.17 -0.37
CA LEU A 102 -7.54 -14.63 -1.63
C LEU A 102 -6.02 -14.57 -1.66
N GLU A 103 -5.41 -15.07 -2.72
CA GLU A 103 -3.95 -14.99 -2.92
C GLU A 103 -3.52 -13.60 -3.41
N SER A 104 -4.36 -12.96 -4.23
CA SER A 104 -4.08 -11.68 -4.86
C SER A 104 -4.23 -10.50 -3.90
N PRO A 105 -3.17 -9.72 -3.64
CA PRO A 105 -3.26 -8.49 -2.86
C PRO A 105 -4.25 -7.47 -3.42
N ALA A 106 -4.37 -7.42 -4.75
CA ALA A 106 -5.31 -6.51 -5.41
C ALA A 106 -6.77 -6.89 -5.15
N GLU A 107 -7.07 -8.19 -5.07
CA GLU A 107 -8.42 -8.66 -4.74
C GLU A 107 -8.74 -8.41 -3.26
N ARG A 108 -7.79 -8.67 -2.35
CA ARG A 108 -7.93 -8.29 -0.92
C ARG A 108 -8.22 -6.81 -0.74
N LEU A 109 -7.47 -5.97 -1.44
CA LEU A 109 -7.67 -4.52 -1.42
C LEU A 109 -9.08 -4.14 -1.89
N ARG A 110 -9.58 -4.77 -2.95
CA ARG A 110 -10.94 -4.51 -3.46
C ARG A 110 -12.01 -4.87 -2.43
N VAL A 111 -11.86 -5.99 -1.73
CA VAL A 111 -12.78 -6.37 -0.66
C VAL A 111 -12.81 -5.33 0.44
N LEU A 112 -11.64 -4.89 0.93
CA LEU A 112 -11.55 -3.84 1.95
C LEU A 112 -12.14 -2.51 1.45
N PHE A 113 -11.94 -2.20 0.17
CA PHE A 113 -12.50 -1.01 -0.44
C PHE A 113 -14.02 -1.03 -0.50
N VAL A 114 -14.62 -2.20 -0.72
CA VAL A 114 -16.07 -2.39 -0.62
C VAL A 114 -16.55 -2.22 0.81
N LEU A 115 -15.87 -2.86 1.75
CA LEU A 115 -16.26 -2.86 3.17
C LEU A 115 -16.13 -1.50 3.86
N ARG A 116 -15.32 -0.56 3.31
CA ARG A 116 -15.17 0.77 3.89
C ARG A 116 -16.49 1.53 4.03
N SER A 117 -17.47 1.21 3.18
CA SER A 117 -18.79 1.85 3.19
C SER A 117 -19.84 1.09 4.01
N ALA A 118 -19.46 -0.04 4.61
CA ALA A 118 -20.38 -0.84 5.41
C ALA A 118 -20.65 -0.17 6.78
N THR A 119 -21.92 0.08 7.08
CA THR A 119 -22.34 0.72 8.32
C THR A 119 -22.76 -0.29 9.39
N ARG A 120 -23.00 -1.56 9.01
CA ARG A 120 -23.48 -2.65 9.88
C ARG A 120 -22.57 -3.87 9.79
N GLY A 121 -22.69 -4.75 10.79
CA GLY A 121 -21.96 -6.02 10.83
C GLY A 121 -20.53 -5.92 11.39
N TRP A 122 -20.08 -4.76 11.79
CA TRP A 122 -18.79 -4.56 12.43
C TRP A 122 -18.81 -4.90 13.92
N THR A 123 -17.79 -5.66 14.35
CA THR A 123 -17.40 -5.81 15.76
C THR A 123 -15.97 -5.27 15.94
N PRO A 124 -15.50 -5.03 17.17
CA PRO A 124 -14.10 -4.63 17.40
C PRO A 124 -13.09 -5.62 16.79
N GLU A 125 -13.37 -6.93 16.87
CA GLU A 125 -12.53 -8.00 16.33
C GLU A 125 -12.47 -7.93 14.79
N LEU A 126 -13.62 -7.74 14.13
CA LEU A 126 -13.71 -7.64 12.67
C LEU A 126 -13.03 -6.38 12.15
N ARG A 127 -13.13 -5.26 12.90
CA ARG A 127 -12.37 -4.06 12.55
C ARG A 127 -10.87 -4.30 12.67
N ARG A 128 -10.41 -4.89 13.77
CA ARG A 128 -9.00 -5.25 13.95
C ARG A 128 -8.52 -6.16 12.81
N GLN A 129 -9.27 -7.20 12.45
CA GLN A 129 -8.96 -8.10 11.33
C GLN A 129 -8.85 -7.34 10.00
N ALA A 130 -9.78 -6.43 9.69
CA ALA A 130 -9.72 -5.60 8.49
C ALA A 130 -8.46 -4.71 8.44
N PHE A 131 -8.08 -4.13 9.58
CA PHE A 131 -6.88 -3.32 9.70
C PHE A 131 -5.59 -4.15 9.62
N GLU A 132 -5.57 -5.38 10.13
CA GLU A 132 -4.45 -6.32 9.97
C GLU A 132 -4.30 -6.75 8.51
N LEU A 133 -5.38 -7.02 7.79
CA LEU A 133 -5.36 -7.27 6.35
C LEU A 133 -4.81 -6.05 5.58
N LEU A 134 -5.28 -4.85 5.92
CA LEU A 134 -4.81 -3.60 5.31
C LEU A 134 -3.32 -3.38 5.56
N ARG A 135 -2.85 -3.63 6.78
CA ARG A 135 -1.43 -3.59 7.16
C ARG A 135 -0.60 -4.58 6.34
N GLY A 136 -1.12 -5.80 6.14
CA GLY A 136 -0.46 -6.81 5.30
C GLY A 136 -0.30 -6.36 3.84
N LEU A 137 -1.27 -5.61 3.30
CA LEU A 137 -1.21 -5.06 1.94
C LEU A 137 -0.13 -3.99 1.77
N ASP A 138 0.21 -3.29 2.83
CA ASP A 138 1.25 -2.26 2.82
C ASP A 138 2.65 -2.80 2.52
N GLN A 139 2.87 -4.08 2.79
CA GLN A 139 4.12 -4.77 2.46
C GLN A 139 4.20 -5.20 0.99
N HIS A 140 3.11 -5.05 0.22
CA HIS A 140 3.04 -5.49 -1.15
C HIS A 140 3.43 -4.40 -2.14
N THR A 141 3.79 -4.85 -3.31
CA THR A 141 4.35 -4.08 -4.40
C THR A 141 3.27 -3.34 -5.19
N GLY A 142 3.18 -2.04 -4.99
CA GLY A 142 2.43 -1.12 -5.83
C GLY A 142 3.25 0.15 -6.06
N GLY A 143 2.98 0.93 -7.09
CA GLY A 143 3.59 2.25 -7.22
C GLY A 143 3.15 3.19 -6.09
N ASN A 144 3.69 4.40 -6.05
CA ASN A 144 3.36 5.41 -5.03
C ASN A 144 1.85 5.62 -4.84
N LEU A 145 1.05 5.40 -5.89
CA LEU A 145 -0.41 5.52 -5.85
C LEU A 145 -1.07 4.44 -4.97
N LEU A 146 -0.48 3.24 -4.85
CA LEU A 146 -1.04 2.22 -3.97
C LEU A 146 -0.99 2.66 -2.51
N HIS A 147 0.14 3.18 -2.04
CA HIS A 147 0.28 3.63 -0.64
C HIS A 147 -0.63 4.82 -0.34
N VAL A 148 -0.76 5.76 -1.28
CA VAL A 148 -1.73 6.87 -1.15
C VAL A 148 -3.15 6.32 -1.02
N ALA A 149 -3.51 5.32 -1.82
CA ALA A 149 -4.83 4.69 -1.75
C ALA A 149 -5.04 3.90 -0.43
N LEU A 150 -4.01 3.18 0.04
CA LEU A 150 -4.05 2.46 1.32
C LEU A 150 -4.19 3.42 2.51
N ASP A 151 -3.46 4.53 2.50
CA ASP A 151 -3.55 5.56 3.54
C ASP A 151 -4.92 6.25 3.53
N ALA A 152 -5.46 6.56 2.35
CA ALA A 152 -6.81 7.12 2.22
C ALA A 152 -7.87 6.15 2.75
N LEU A 153 -7.78 4.87 2.38
CA LEU A 153 -8.67 3.82 2.85
C LEU A 153 -8.58 3.65 4.37
N ARG A 154 -7.38 3.61 4.92
CA ARG A 154 -7.15 3.53 6.38
C ARG A 154 -7.81 4.69 7.10
N ASN A 155 -7.57 5.92 6.64
CA ASN A 155 -8.10 7.12 7.28
C ASN A 155 -9.64 7.16 7.21
N GLU A 156 -10.23 6.75 6.08
CA GLU A 156 -11.68 6.64 5.93
C GLU A 156 -12.26 5.60 6.91
N MET A 157 -11.68 4.40 6.98
CA MET A 157 -12.12 3.35 7.90
C MET A 157 -11.93 3.75 9.37
N LEU A 158 -10.83 4.44 9.73
CA LEU A 158 -10.62 5.00 11.06
C LEU A 158 -11.67 6.05 11.42
N SER A 159 -11.99 6.96 10.50
CA SER A 159 -12.99 8.01 10.74
C SER A 159 -14.38 7.44 11.05
N GLN A 160 -14.70 6.29 10.48
CA GLN A 160 -15.96 5.58 10.67
C GLN A 160 -15.94 4.63 11.89
N SER A 161 -14.77 4.36 12.46
CA SER A 161 -14.63 3.51 13.64
C SER A 161 -15.05 4.27 14.91
N PRO A 162 -15.64 3.59 15.92
CA PRO A 162 -15.94 4.20 17.21
C PRO A 162 -14.71 4.83 17.85
N GLU A 163 -14.89 5.98 18.49
CA GLU A 163 -13.79 6.76 19.09
C GLU A 163 -12.92 5.93 20.05
N GLY A 164 -13.55 5.09 20.86
CA GLY A 164 -12.84 4.23 21.83
C GLY A 164 -11.96 3.14 21.17
N GLU A 165 -12.22 2.76 19.92
CA GLU A 165 -11.45 1.74 19.21
C GLU A 165 -10.28 2.34 18.40
N ARG A 166 -10.38 3.60 17.96
CA ARG A 166 -9.39 4.27 17.09
C ARG A 166 -7.95 4.18 17.60
N PRO A 167 -7.65 4.48 18.88
CA PRO A 167 -6.28 4.42 19.38
C PRO A 167 -5.65 3.02 19.28
N GLN A 168 -6.45 1.96 19.40
CA GLN A 168 -5.97 0.59 19.27
C GLN A 168 -5.71 0.24 17.80
N LEU A 169 -6.57 0.66 16.89
CA LEU A 169 -6.40 0.45 15.44
C LEU A 169 -5.20 1.24 14.89
N GLU A 170 -4.98 2.46 15.35
CA GLU A 170 -3.81 3.27 14.99
C GLU A 170 -2.49 2.63 15.44
N ARG A 171 -2.46 2.03 16.63
CA ARG A 171 -1.27 1.33 17.14
C ARG A 171 -0.80 0.18 16.24
N LEU A 172 -1.72 -0.51 15.54
CA LEU A 172 -1.34 -1.56 14.60
C LEU A 172 -0.39 -1.06 13.47
N PHE A 173 -0.46 0.23 13.15
CA PHE A 173 0.42 0.87 12.16
C PHE A 173 1.62 1.55 12.81
N ALA A 174 1.48 2.09 14.01
CA ALA A 174 2.57 2.71 14.76
C ALA A 174 3.69 1.70 15.08
N GLU A 175 3.35 0.46 15.42
CA GLU A 175 4.32 -0.61 15.64
C GLU A 175 5.21 -0.91 14.43
N LEU A 176 4.69 -0.72 13.21
CA LEU A 176 5.49 -0.82 11.99
C LEU A 176 6.50 0.34 11.89
N GLU A 177 6.09 1.54 12.25
CA GLU A 177 6.94 2.74 12.21
C GLU A 177 8.03 2.69 13.28
N ASP A 178 7.74 2.19 14.48
CA ASP A 178 8.73 2.05 15.57
C ASP A 178 9.82 1.03 15.21
N SER A 179 9.47 -0.06 14.52
CA SER A 179 10.47 -1.03 14.04
C SER A 179 11.48 -0.41 13.05
N PHE A 180 11.12 0.68 12.36
CA PHE A 180 12.03 1.43 11.50
C PHE A 180 13.03 2.26 12.30
N GLY A 181 12.60 2.93 13.37
CA GLY A 181 13.47 3.71 14.24
C GLY A 181 14.51 2.83 14.94
N ASP A 182 14.14 1.61 15.34
CA ASP A 182 15.06 0.65 15.95
C ASP A 182 16.11 0.17 14.93
N SER A 183 15.72 -0.16 13.71
CA SER A 183 16.67 -0.57 12.65
C SER A 183 17.66 0.54 12.29
N GLN A 184 17.22 1.80 12.29
CA GLN A 184 18.12 2.93 12.05
C GLN A 184 19.11 3.14 13.19
N ARG A 185 18.68 2.97 14.45
CA ARG A 185 19.55 2.99 15.63
C ARG A 185 20.56 1.83 15.61
N GLU A 186 20.12 0.65 15.20
CA GLU A 186 20.96 -0.53 15.05
C GLU A 186 22.04 -0.31 13.97
N LEU A 187 21.69 0.26 12.82
CA LEU A 187 22.68 0.59 11.78
C LEU A 187 23.66 1.65 12.29
N ALA A 188 23.20 2.68 12.96
CA ALA A 188 24.05 3.74 13.53
C ALA A 188 24.99 3.21 14.63
N GLY A 189 24.62 2.13 15.32
CA GLY A 189 25.43 1.47 16.34
C GLY A 189 26.47 0.49 15.77
N GLN A 190 26.44 0.18 14.47
CA GLN A 190 27.43 -0.71 13.86
C GLN A 190 28.79 0.01 13.71
N PRO A 191 29.92 -0.73 13.90
CA PRO A 191 31.25 -0.13 13.74
C PRO A 191 31.46 0.26 12.29
N VAL A 192 31.94 1.48 12.09
CA VAL A 192 32.38 1.96 10.77
C VAL A 192 33.65 1.22 10.38
N VAL A 193 33.62 0.52 9.24
CA VAL A 193 34.78 -0.16 8.66
C VAL A 193 35.64 0.85 7.91
N GLN A 194 35.00 1.62 7.04
CA GLN A 194 35.65 2.68 6.27
C GLN A 194 34.60 3.69 5.81
N ARG A 195 34.95 4.96 5.80
CA ARG A 195 34.14 6.00 5.13
C ARG A 195 34.44 5.98 3.65
N TRP A 196 33.58 5.28 2.89
CA TRP A 196 33.76 5.12 1.47
C TRP A 196 33.43 6.39 0.69
N GLN A 197 34.23 6.68 -0.32
CA GLN A 197 34.06 7.82 -1.21
C GLN A 197 34.07 7.39 -2.69
N ILE A 198 33.66 8.28 -3.58
CA ILE A 198 33.67 8.03 -5.03
C ILE A 198 35.09 7.65 -5.53
N SER A 199 36.13 8.22 -4.94
CA SER A 199 37.55 7.86 -5.26
C SER A 199 37.88 6.40 -5.02
N ASP A 200 37.17 5.72 -4.11
CA ASP A 200 37.47 4.33 -3.70
C ASP A 200 36.81 3.30 -4.63
N ILE A 201 35.96 3.71 -5.55
CA ILE A 201 35.20 2.80 -6.44
C ILE A 201 36.11 1.87 -7.19
N ASN A 202 37.25 2.36 -7.73
CA ASN A 202 38.19 1.52 -8.47
C ASN A 202 38.83 0.45 -7.58
N ALA A 203 39.18 0.79 -6.35
CA ALA A 203 39.73 -0.14 -5.38
C ALA A 203 38.70 -1.20 -4.99
N ILE A 204 37.48 -0.82 -4.74
CA ILE A 204 36.36 -1.74 -4.45
C ILE A 204 36.19 -2.75 -5.60
N LEU A 205 36.11 -2.24 -6.85
CA LEU A 205 35.86 -3.08 -8.02
C LEU A 205 37.05 -3.99 -8.36
N ALA A 206 38.28 -3.70 -7.86
CA ALA A 206 39.51 -4.42 -8.14
C ALA A 206 39.93 -5.43 -7.04
N THR A 207 39.10 -5.69 -6.03
CA THR A 207 39.45 -6.57 -4.88
C THR A 207 39.73 -8.02 -5.27
N GLY A 208 39.31 -8.48 -6.46
CA GLY A 208 39.46 -9.90 -6.86
C GLY A 208 38.48 -10.85 -6.15
N HIS A 209 37.60 -10.36 -5.32
CA HIS A 209 36.54 -11.14 -4.65
C HIS A 209 35.54 -11.72 -5.66
N THR A 210 35.17 -12.99 -5.47
CA THR A 210 34.06 -13.60 -6.22
C THR A 210 32.72 -13.25 -5.54
N PRO A 211 31.88 -12.40 -6.16
CA PRO A 211 30.72 -11.91 -5.51
C PRO A 211 29.64 -12.97 -5.25
N ASN A 212 28.96 -12.87 -4.12
CA ASN A 212 27.86 -13.74 -3.70
C ASN A 212 26.55 -12.94 -3.54
N ALA A 213 25.61 -13.16 -4.48
CA ALA A 213 24.33 -12.44 -4.48
C ALA A 213 23.43 -12.78 -3.28
N GLU A 214 23.56 -13.98 -2.70
CA GLU A 214 22.81 -14.37 -1.52
C GLU A 214 23.27 -13.62 -0.26
N ALA A 215 24.60 -13.48 -0.11
CA ALA A 215 25.19 -12.61 0.91
C ALA A 215 24.76 -11.16 0.67
N GLY A 216 24.76 -10.70 -0.59
CA GLY A 216 24.30 -9.37 -0.99
C GLY A 216 22.84 -9.10 -0.62
N ALA A 217 21.96 -10.10 -0.70
CA ALA A 217 20.57 -9.95 -0.27
C ALA A 217 20.47 -9.65 1.23
N ARG A 218 21.23 -10.33 2.07
CA ARG A 218 21.30 -10.05 3.51
C ARG A 218 21.88 -8.67 3.81
N LEU A 219 22.87 -8.23 3.01
CA LEU A 219 23.43 -6.89 3.13
C LEU A 219 22.44 -5.79 2.74
N PHE A 220 21.61 -6.01 1.72
CA PHE A 220 20.53 -5.11 1.32
C PHE A 220 19.54 -4.85 2.46
N GLU A 221 19.27 -5.85 3.30
CA GLU A 221 18.46 -5.71 4.51
C GLU A 221 19.25 -5.01 5.63
N ARG A 222 20.48 -5.46 5.92
CA ARG A 222 21.35 -4.94 6.99
C ARG A 222 21.66 -3.45 6.83
N THR A 223 21.89 -3.00 5.59
CA THR A 223 22.17 -1.58 5.29
C THR A 223 20.91 -0.74 5.07
N LEU A 224 19.74 -1.29 5.40
CA LEU A 224 18.43 -0.64 5.30
C LEU A 224 17.99 -0.23 3.88
N CYS A 225 18.68 -0.65 2.84
CA CYS A 225 18.28 -0.38 1.44
C CYS A 225 16.84 -0.82 1.17
N VAL A 226 16.46 -1.99 1.72
CA VAL A 226 15.12 -2.58 1.62
C VAL A 226 14.00 -1.68 2.17
N ARG A 227 14.33 -0.74 3.06
CA ARG A 227 13.34 0.14 3.68
C ARG A 227 12.76 1.16 2.68
N CYS A 228 13.62 1.64 1.81
CA CYS A 228 13.25 2.64 0.81
C CYS A 228 13.07 2.04 -0.58
N HIS A 229 13.88 1.04 -0.92
CA HIS A 229 13.93 0.46 -2.25
C HIS A 229 13.27 -0.91 -2.31
N ARG A 230 12.57 -1.13 -3.40
CA ARG A 230 12.03 -2.43 -3.76
C ARG A 230 12.96 -3.14 -4.72
N ARG A 231 13.09 -4.47 -4.54
CA ARG A 231 13.70 -5.35 -5.50
C ARG A 231 13.00 -6.72 -5.51
N ASN A 232 12.66 -7.20 -6.71
CA ASN A 232 11.94 -8.47 -6.92
C ASN A 232 10.70 -8.64 -6.03
N GLY A 233 9.91 -7.57 -5.93
CA GLY A 233 8.68 -7.60 -5.18
C GLY A 233 8.80 -7.37 -3.67
N ARG A 234 10.01 -7.25 -3.10
CA ARG A 234 10.25 -7.04 -1.66
C ARG A 234 10.88 -5.67 -1.41
N GLY A 235 10.42 -4.99 -0.37
CA GLY A 235 10.97 -3.73 0.09
C GLY A 235 10.05 -2.54 -0.08
N GLY A 236 10.54 -1.37 0.33
CA GLY A 236 9.82 -0.09 0.34
C GLY A 236 9.65 0.56 -1.03
N VAL A 237 8.92 1.67 -1.05
CA VAL A 237 8.56 2.41 -2.28
C VAL A 237 8.91 3.90 -2.18
N VAL A 238 9.64 4.28 -1.16
CA VAL A 238 10.10 5.67 -0.95
C VAL A 238 11.15 6.03 -2.00
N GLY A 239 12.03 5.07 -2.32
CA GLY A 239 13.03 5.18 -3.37
C GLY A 239 12.63 4.44 -4.66
N PRO A 240 13.45 4.53 -5.72
CA PRO A 240 13.21 3.83 -6.97
C PRO A 240 13.23 2.30 -6.83
N GLU A 241 12.46 1.64 -7.69
CA GLU A 241 12.48 0.19 -7.89
C GLU A 241 13.82 -0.24 -8.49
N LEU A 242 14.48 -1.23 -7.86
CA LEU A 242 15.82 -1.70 -8.23
C LEU A 242 15.81 -3.03 -9.00
N SER A 243 14.65 -3.66 -9.24
CA SER A 243 14.57 -4.82 -10.13
C SER A 243 15.04 -4.41 -11.53
N GLY A 244 15.98 -5.16 -12.09
CA GLY A 244 16.54 -4.85 -13.40
C GLY A 244 17.36 -3.55 -13.48
N VAL A 245 17.79 -2.98 -12.36
CA VAL A 245 18.63 -1.76 -12.32
C VAL A 245 19.93 -1.92 -13.13
N ALA A 246 20.46 -3.14 -13.20
CA ALA A 246 21.64 -3.49 -14.01
C ALA A 246 21.45 -3.32 -15.53
N ASN A 247 20.21 -3.25 -16.02
CA ASN A 247 19.95 -2.98 -17.44
C ASN A 247 20.16 -1.50 -17.79
N ARG A 248 20.23 -0.64 -16.78
CA ARG A 248 20.36 0.82 -16.95
C ARG A 248 21.72 1.35 -16.49
N PHE A 249 22.31 0.73 -15.47
CA PHE A 249 23.51 1.24 -14.81
C PHE A 249 24.56 0.16 -14.63
N GLY A 250 25.81 0.53 -14.90
CA GLY A 250 26.98 -0.29 -14.62
C GLY A 250 27.29 -0.36 -13.11
N PRO A 251 28.22 -1.28 -12.70
CA PRO A 251 28.61 -1.40 -11.29
C PRO A 251 29.19 -0.09 -10.73
N ARG A 252 29.97 0.61 -11.54
CA ARG A 252 30.57 1.89 -11.17
C ARG A 252 29.52 2.97 -10.92
N ASP A 253 28.54 3.06 -11.80
CA ASP A 253 27.47 4.06 -11.70
C ASP A 253 26.60 3.81 -10.47
N LEU A 254 26.25 2.53 -10.22
CA LEU A 254 25.50 2.14 -9.02
C LEU A 254 26.23 2.52 -7.73
N LEU A 255 27.55 2.25 -7.66
CA LEU A 255 28.35 2.66 -6.51
C LEU A 255 28.40 4.17 -6.34
N ALA A 256 28.59 4.93 -7.42
CA ALA A 256 28.63 6.38 -7.38
C ALA A 256 27.30 6.94 -6.84
N MET A 257 26.15 6.43 -7.29
CA MET A 257 24.83 6.83 -6.81
C MET A 257 24.58 6.47 -5.35
N ILE A 258 25.18 5.41 -4.82
CA ILE A 258 25.03 5.02 -3.41
C ILE A 258 25.96 5.86 -2.53
N LEU A 259 27.19 6.14 -3.00
CA LEU A 259 28.21 6.89 -2.24
C LEU A 259 27.93 8.38 -2.20
N ASP A 260 27.38 8.95 -3.28
CA ASP A 260 26.94 10.34 -3.34
C ASP A 260 25.51 10.44 -3.94
N PRO A 261 24.48 10.15 -3.15
CA PRO A 261 23.11 10.11 -3.63
C PRO A 261 22.55 11.51 -3.99
N SER A 262 23.26 12.58 -3.60
CA SER A 262 22.86 13.95 -3.93
C SER A 262 23.45 14.45 -5.26
N GLN A 263 24.41 13.74 -5.83
CA GLN A 263 25.04 14.12 -7.12
C GLN A 263 24.01 14.18 -8.27
N SER A 264 23.04 13.27 -8.27
CA SER A 264 21.99 13.23 -9.30
C SER A 264 20.70 12.67 -8.69
N ILE A 265 19.71 13.53 -8.54
CA ILE A 265 18.41 13.16 -7.96
C ILE A 265 17.37 13.20 -9.08
N ASP A 266 16.70 12.06 -9.32
CA ASP A 266 15.54 12.01 -10.21
C ASP A 266 14.41 12.90 -9.64
N GLU A 267 13.85 13.76 -10.46
CA GLU A 267 12.83 14.74 -10.09
C GLU A 267 11.65 14.12 -9.32
N LYS A 268 11.29 12.89 -9.67
CA LYS A 268 10.22 12.12 -9.02
C LYS A 268 10.46 11.83 -7.54
N TYR A 269 11.74 11.75 -7.14
CA TYR A 269 12.16 11.46 -5.75
C TYR A 269 12.72 12.68 -5.03
N GLN A 270 12.82 13.82 -5.73
CA GLN A 270 13.34 15.05 -5.17
C GLN A 270 12.41 15.63 -4.12
N GLN A 271 12.94 15.94 -2.95
CA GLN A 271 12.21 16.61 -1.88
C GLN A 271 11.96 18.09 -2.20
N THR A 272 11.06 18.68 -1.45
CA THR A 272 10.78 20.10 -1.47
C THR A 272 11.31 20.73 -0.20
N GLN A 273 12.05 21.82 -0.32
CA GLN A 273 12.45 22.69 0.76
C GLN A 273 11.43 23.83 0.87
N VAL A 274 10.87 24.01 2.06
CA VAL A 274 9.93 25.08 2.36
C VAL A 274 10.55 25.97 3.41
N GLU A 275 10.67 27.25 3.11
CA GLU A 275 11.07 28.29 4.05
C GLU A 275 9.83 29.02 4.56
N THR A 276 9.71 29.15 5.88
CA THR A 276 8.63 29.93 6.49
C THR A 276 9.07 31.38 6.70
N ARG A 277 8.10 32.29 6.84
CA ARG A 277 8.36 33.71 7.11
C ARG A 277 9.10 33.95 8.44
N GLU A 278 9.09 32.96 9.33
CA GLU A 278 9.83 32.96 10.59
C GLU A 278 11.28 32.47 10.41
N GLY A 279 11.70 32.14 9.18
CA GLY A 279 13.03 31.63 8.87
C GLY A 279 13.23 30.15 9.16
N LYS A 280 12.16 29.39 9.47
CA LYS A 280 12.25 27.94 9.64
C LYS A 280 12.30 27.27 8.26
N VAL A 281 13.28 26.40 8.07
CA VAL A 281 13.41 25.58 6.85
C VAL A 281 12.93 24.14 7.16
N VAL A 282 12.02 23.65 6.35
CA VAL A 282 11.49 22.29 6.42
C VAL A 282 11.71 21.60 5.08
N VAL A 283 12.36 20.44 5.09
CA VAL A 283 12.63 19.67 3.88
C VAL A 283 11.83 18.35 3.96
N GLY A 284 11.12 18.01 2.90
CA GLY A 284 10.35 16.79 2.85
C GLY A 284 9.68 16.57 1.50
N ARG A 285 9.08 15.41 1.35
CA ARG A 285 8.27 15.11 0.17
C ARG A 285 6.86 15.66 0.37
N VAL A 286 6.36 16.42 -0.60
CA VAL A 286 4.95 16.85 -0.60
C VAL A 286 4.07 15.60 -0.78
N VAL A 287 3.22 15.31 0.20
CA VAL A 287 2.33 14.15 0.21
C VAL A 287 0.85 14.54 0.15
N GLY A 288 0.55 15.83 0.30
CA GLY A 288 -0.82 16.34 0.22
C GLY A 288 -0.90 17.80 0.66
N GLY A 289 -2.11 18.22 0.91
CA GLY A 289 -2.45 19.57 1.36
C GLY A 289 -3.70 20.08 0.66
N ASP A 290 -4.11 21.26 1.05
CA ASP A 290 -5.24 22.00 0.50
C ASP A 290 -4.86 23.49 0.30
N ASP A 291 -5.85 24.36 0.14
CA ASP A 291 -5.62 25.79 -0.05
C ASP A 291 -5.05 26.48 1.21
N LYS A 292 -5.14 25.83 2.39
CA LYS A 292 -4.73 26.39 3.68
C LYS A 292 -3.42 25.82 4.20
N GLN A 293 -3.12 24.56 3.87
CA GLN A 293 -1.97 23.85 4.42
C GLN A 293 -1.27 22.99 3.39
N LEU A 294 0.04 22.80 3.59
CA LEU A 294 0.89 21.85 2.86
C LEU A 294 1.31 20.73 3.83
N LEU A 295 1.23 19.49 3.35
CA LEU A 295 1.65 18.30 4.11
C LEU A 295 2.98 17.79 3.55
N LEU A 296 4.01 17.76 4.39
CA LEU A 296 5.34 17.25 4.05
C LEU A 296 5.67 16.01 4.87
N ALA A 297 6.06 14.92 4.20
CA ALA A 297 6.75 13.81 4.83
C ALA A 297 8.23 14.16 4.95
N THR A 298 8.67 14.49 6.16
CA THR A 298 10.03 15.00 6.44
C THR A 298 11.03 13.91 6.77
N ASP A 299 10.55 12.73 7.21
CA ASP A 299 11.39 11.58 7.49
C ASP A 299 11.17 10.49 6.42
N PRO A 300 12.19 10.16 5.60
CA PRO A 300 12.06 9.12 4.57
C PRO A 300 11.85 7.71 5.15
N PHE A 301 12.24 7.48 6.41
CA PHE A 301 12.00 6.22 7.12
C PHE A 301 10.59 6.16 7.74
N ARG A 302 9.92 7.30 7.88
CA ARG A 302 8.56 7.45 8.41
C ARG A 302 7.68 8.25 7.44
N PRO A 303 7.47 7.76 6.21
CA PRO A 303 6.81 8.53 5.14
C PRO A 303 5.36 8.91 5.44
N ARG A 304 4.75 8.30 6.47
CA ARG A 304 3.39 8.61 6.95
C ARG A 304 3.35 9.71 7.99
N GLN A 305 4.47 9.95 8.69
CA GLN A 305 4.57 11.09 9.59
C GLN A 305 4.70 12.36 8.77
N THR A 306 3.70 13.23 8.87
CA THR A 306 3.64 14.46 8.11
C THR A 306 3.78 15.67 9.00
N THR A 307 4.53 16.66 8.51
CA THR A 307 4.57 18.01 9.07
C THR A 307 3.59 18.87 8.29
N GLN A 308 2.67 19.50 9.00
CA GLN A 308 1.72 20.45 8.43
C GLN A 308 2.34 21.85 8.45
N ILE A 309 2.29 22.54 7.31
CA ILE A 309 2.75 23.93 7.18
C ILE A 309 1.59 24.76 6.63
N ALA A 310 1.19 25.77 7.38
CA ALA A 310 0.17 26.70 6.91
C ALA A 310 0.70 27.47 5.70
N ARG A 311 -0.03 27.47 4.58
CA ARG A 311 0.43 28.13 3.33
C ARG A 311 0.70 29.62 3.50
N GLU A 312 -0.04 30.30 4.38
CA GLU A 312 0.16 31.71 4.71
C GLU A 312 1.51 32.00 5.37
N THR A 313 2.11 31.00 6.04
CA THR A 313 3.43 31.14 6.67
C THR A 313 4.59 30.86 5.72
N ILE A 314 4.35 30.37 4.52
CA ILE A 314 5.39 30.05 3.55
C ILE A 314 5.95 31.34 2.95
N ALA A 315 7.26 31.51 3.06
CA ALA A 315 8.02 32.58 2.41
C ALA A 315 8.58 32.14 1.05
N GLY A 316 9.01 30.88 0.94
CA GLY A 316 9.58 30.31 -0.28
C GLY A 316 9.44 28.79 -0.34
N GLN A 317 9.43 28.27 -1.57
CA GLN A 317 9.38 26.84 -1.83
C GLN A 317 10.25 26.51 -3.03
N GLU A 318 11.19 25.59 -2.86
CA GLU A 318 12.08 25.15 -3.93
C GLU A 318 12.36 23.66 -3.86
N LYS A 319 12.91 23.09 -4.92
CA LYS A 319 13.37 21.70 -4.93
C LYS A 319 14.65 21.57 -4.12
N SER A 320 14.70 20.60 -3.20
CA SER A 320 15.87 20.31 -2.40
C SER A 320 17.01 19.77 -3.27
N LYS A 321 18.22 20.23 -3.00
CA LYS A 321 19.46 19.72 -3.60
C LYS A 321 20.00 18.48 -2.86
N THR A 322 19.40 18.12 -1.73
CA THR A 322 19.80 16.97 -0.92
C THR A 322 18.86 15.80 -1.20
N SER A 323 19.44 14.63 -1.44
CA SER A 323 18.70 13.37 -1.64
C SER A 323 18.04 12.92 -0.33
N PRO A 324 16.82 12.36 -0.36
CA PRO A 324 16.26 11.65 0.78
C PRO A 324 17.02 10.35 1.13
N MET A 325 17.81 9.81 0.19
CA MET A 325 18.70 8.68 0.46
C MET A 325 19.88 9.16 1.30
N PRO A 326 20.09 8.61 2.51
CA PRO A 326 21.22 9.04 3.35
C PRO A 326 22.55 8.58 2.76
N GLY A 327 23.61 9.35 2.98
CA GLY A 327 24.98 8.94 2.70
C GLY A 327 25.52 7.98 3.77
N GLY A 328 26.66 7.35 3.49
CA GLY A 328 27.38 6.49 4.44
C GLY A 328 26.75 5.10 4.70
N LEU A 329 25.76 4.70 3.94
CA LEU A 329 25.11 3.37 4.09
C LEU A 329 26.08 2.19 3.90
N LEU A 330 27.16 2.37 3.16
CA LEU A 330 28.18 1.36 2.93
C LEU A 330 29.31 1.40 3.96
N ASP A 331 29.37 2.39 4.85
CA ASP A 331 30.52 2.61 5.75
C ASP A 331 30.75 1.48 6.75
N THR A 332 29.73 0.66 7.01
CA THR A 332 29.78 -0.53 7.87
C THR A 332 30.22 -1.80 7.11
N LEU A 333 30.43 -1.71 5.80
CA LEU A 333 30.77 -2.84 4.93
C LEU A 333 32.25 -2.80 4.52
N ARG A 334 32.82 -4.01 4.34
CA ARG A 334 34.13 -4.17 3.66
C ARG A 334 33.93 -4.13 2.14
N ALA A 335 35.02 -3.93 1.40
CA ALA A 335 34.97 -3.85 -0.06
C ALA A 335 34.35 -5.12 -0.70
N GLU A 336 34.66 -6.30 -0.15
CA GLU A 336 34.10 -7.58 -0.60
C GLU A 336 32.60 -7.66 -0.40
N GLU A 337 32.10 -7.20 0.75
CA GLU A 337 30.67 -7.12 1.07
C GLU A 337 29.94 -6.15 0.15
N ILE A 338 30.58 -5.06 -0.24
CA ILE A 338 30.02 -4.10 -1.22
C ILE A 338 29.87 -4.80 -2.59
N LEU A 339 30.81 -5.65 -2.99
CA LEU A 339 30.69 -6.42 -4.24
C LEU A 339 29.56 -7.45 -4.18
N ASP A 340 29.35 -8.10 -3.03
CA ASP A 340 28.22 -9.01 -2.82
C ASP A 340 26.89 -8.26 -2.96
N LEU A 341 26.77 -7.08 -2.33
CA LEU A 341 25.59 -6.21 -2.46
C LEU A 341 25.36 -5.81 -3.93
N LEU A 342 26.39 -5.42 -4.66
CA LEU A 342 26.31 -5.12 -6.09
C LEU A 342 25.86 -6.32 -6.92
N ALA A 343 26.38 -7.52 -6.64
CA ALA A 343 25.96 -8.75 -7.30
C ALA A 343 24.45 -8.98 -7.09
N TYR A 344 23.98 -8.83 -5.87
CA TYR A 344 22.54 -8.89 -5.59
C TYR A 344 21.78 -7.84 -6.39
N LEU A 345 22.14 -6.57 -6.34
CA LEU A 345 21.45 -5.49 -7.07
C LEU A 345 21.42 -5.75 -8.59
N ARG A 346 22.45 -6.38 -9.12
CA ARG A 346 22.58 -6.68 -10.55
C ARG A 346 21.92 -7.99 -10.98
N GLY A 347 21.47 -8.83 -10.04
CA GLY A 347 20.82 -10.10 -10.37
C GLY A 347 21.78 -11.17 -10.90
N LYS A 348 23.03 -11.14 -10.45
CA LYS A 348 24.10 -12.07 -10.90
C LYS A 348 24.46 -13.04 -9.79
#